data_3c2326e65105419813a7e3064e00893f
#
_entry.id   3c2326e65105419813a7e3064e00893f
#
_cell.length_a   1.000
_cell.length_b   1.000
_cell.length_c   1.000
_cell.angle_alpha   90.00
_cell.angle_beta   90.00
_cell.angle_gamma   90.00
#
_symmetry.space_group_name_H-M   'P 1'
#
loop_
_entity.id
_entity.type
_entity.pdbx_description
1 polymer ?
#
loop_
_entity_poly.entity_id
_entity_poly.type
_entity_poly.pdbx_seq_one_letter_code
_entity_poly.pdbx_strand_id
1 'polypeptide(L)'
;MKNKRITFLLSFCLPLAIAWGEIPPAKTVFTQYMNQAQTFANNYPREKAYLHFDNTSYYVGDTIWFKAYVTLAEKQTFSPISRPLYVELVDQTGHIADKQIIKLTQGEGNGQFILPRSMLSGYYEVRAYTRWMLAFNEPQYFSRTFPIYQLANSDKLERSITTYELSPSMENRPSETKEKLSVRFFPEGGQLVEGVTSQVAFKAESKNEGNIELSGTLYTKEGAEITSFETLHDGMGHFEYTPSAQPAVAKVDFQGKKYEFTLPQALPNGYVLSTVNNAGALLVKVSCNTATPQDTLAVFISYQGRPYVHQLISCRADAPQEFILPTRKLPAGVLQVSLINRAGNTLCERFVFSNPRAPLQLSAEGLKEVYTPYAPIRCELQVKNAKGEPVSGDVSVSIRDAVRSDYLEYDNNILSLIHI
;
A
#
# COMPACT_ATOMS: atom_id res chain seq x y z
N MET A 1 34.65 83.73 -5.56
CA MET A 1 33.46 83.37 -6.40
C MET A 1 33.29 81.90 -6.40
N LYS A 2 32.31 81.36 -5.61
CA LYS A 2 32.06 79.96 -5.48
C LYS A 2 30.71 79.65 -6.15
N ASN A 3 30.72 78.88 -7.26
CA ASN A 3 29.49 78.40 -7.95
C ASN A 3 28.87 77.25 -7.16
N LYS A 4 27.70 77.47 -6.66
CA LYS A 4 26.84 76.42 -6.11
C LYS A 4 26.06 75.80 -7.27
N ARG A 5 26.31 74.48 -7.57
CA ARG A 5 25.47 73.67 -8.44
C ARG A 5 24.32 73.10 -7.59
N ILE A 6 23.12 73.49 -7.98
CA ILE A 6 21.87 72.90 -7.43
C ILE A 6 21.56 71.68 -8.25
N THR A 7 21.61 70.47 -7.61
CA THR A 7 21.23 69.24 -8.21
C THR A 7 19.73 68.99 -7.86
N PHE A 8 18.86 69.01 -8.87
CA PHE A 8 17.46 68.66 -8.75
C PHE A 8 17.36 67.14 -8.77
N LEU A 9 16.99 66.51 -7.65
CA LEU A 9 16.59 65.11 -7.55
C LEU A 9 15.11 65.03 -7.96
N LEU A 10 14.82 64.59 -9.19
CA LEU A 10 13.51 64.15 -9.60
C LEU A 10 13.24 62.78 -8.98
N SER A 11 12.46 62.76 -7.91
CA SER A 11 11.88 61.51 -7.36
C SER A 11 10.79 61.04 -8.28
N PHE A 12 11.10 60.01 -9.07
CA PHE A 12 10.11 59.28 -9.90
C PHE A 12 9.38 58.30 -8.97
N CYS A 13 8.26 58.70 -8.39
CA CYS A 13 7.31 57.79 -7.79
C CYS A 13 6.61 57.03 -8.93
N LEU A 14 7.14 55.84 -9.28
CA LEU A 14 6.37 54.87 -10.03
C LEU A 14 5.26 54.34 -9.11
N PRO A 15 3.96 54.46 -9.46
CA PRO A 15 2.94 53.73 -8.76
C PRO A 15 3.17 52.26 -9.04
N LEU A 16 3.51 51.46 -7.99
CA LEU A 16 3.35 50.02 -8.04
C LEU A 16 1.86 49.73 -8.26
N ALA A 17 1.43 49.59 -9.49
CA ALA A 17 0.17 48.95 -9.82
C ALA A 17 0.31 47.49 -9.38
N ILE A 18 -0.12 47.19 -8.14
CA ILE A 18 -0.41 45.84 -7.74
C ILE A 18 -1.53 45.38 -8.66
N ALA A 19 -1.16 44.65 -9.71
CA ALA A 19 -2.16 43.94 -10.52
C ALA A 19 -2.87 42.95 -9.59
N TRP A 20 -4.04 43.33 -9.16
CA TRP A 20 -4.99 42.40 -8.54
C TRP A 20 -5.40 41.44 -9.65
N GLY A 21 -4.62 40.39 -9.85
CA GLY A 21 -5.00 39.28 -10.72
C GLY A 21 -6.33 38.73 -10.17
N GLU A 22 -7.36 38.70 -10.99
CA GLU A 22 -8.62 38.08 -10.63
C GLU A 22 -8.33 36.63 -10.18
N ILE A 23 -8.81 36.27 -8.97
CA ILE A 23 -8.67 34.90 -8.47
C ILE A 23 -9.47 34.01 -9.43
N PRO A 24 -8.81 33.07 -10.14
CA PRO A 24 -9.50 32.26 -11.13
C PRO A 24 -10.64 31.45 -10.49
N PRO A 25 -11.73 31.20 -11.22
CA PRO A 25 -12.82 30.37 -10.72
C PRO A 25 -12.32 29.01 -10.20
N ALA A 26 -12.90 28.49 -9.12
CA ALA A 26 -12.49 27.22 -8.52
C ALA A 26 -12.44 26.08 -9.55
N LYS A 27 -13.42 26.00 -10.46
CA LYS A 27 -13.45 25.01 -11.53
C LYS A 27 -12.17 25.05 -12.40
N THR A 28 -11.69 26.23 -12.74
CA THR A 28 -10.48 26.42 -13.53
C THR A 28 -9.24 25.90 -12.81
N VAL A 29 -9.11 26.23 -11.50
CA VAL A 29 -7.98 25.79 -10.66
C VAL A 29 -7.93 24.26 -10.57
N PHE A 30 -9.03 23.61 -10.23
CA PHE A 30 -9.07 22.16 -10.09
C PHE A 30 -8.92 21.42 -11.42
N THR A 31 -9.46 21.98 -12.51
CA THR A 31 -9.20 21.44 -13.86
C THR A 31 -7.72 21.54 -14.23
N GLN A 32 -7.05 22.63 -13.84
CA GLN A 32 -5.61 22.78 -14.05
C GLN A 32 -4.82 21.73 -13.25
N TYR A 33 -5.14 21.50 -11.98
CA TYR A 33 -4.50 20.44 -11.19
C TYR A 33 -4.68 19.05 -11.83
N MET A 34 -5.90 18.74 -12.27
CA MET A 34 -6.19 17.49 -12.96
C MET A 34 -5.31 17.33 -14.21
N ASN A 35 -5.25 18.37 -15.05
CA ASN A 35 -4.46 18.34 -16.29
C ASN A 35 -2.95 18.22 -16.01
N GLN A 36 -2.44 18.94 -15.03
CA GLN A 36 -1.03 18.84 -14.63
C GLN A 36 -0.68 17.44 -14.13
N ALA A 37 -1.49 16.88 -13.26
CA ALA A 37 -1.27 15.53 -12.74
C ALA A 37 -1.40 14.45 -13.83
N GLN A 38 -2.35 14.59 -14.77
CA GLN A 38 -2.44 13.69 -15.93
C GLN A 38 -1.24 13.82 -16.85
N THR A 39 -0.78 15.04 -17.11
CA THR A 39 0.41 15.29 -17.92
C THR A 39 1.64 14.67 -17.29
N PHE A 40 1.81 14.83 -15.97
CA PHE A 40 2.88 14.20 -15.23
C PHE A 40 2.82 12.67 -15.33
N ALA A 41 1.66 12.06 -15.06
CA ALA A 41 1.49 10.60 -15.15
C ALA A 41 1.72 10.05 -16.56
N ASN A 42 1.40 10.82 -17.61
CA ASN A 42 1.66 10.42 -19.00
C ASN A 42 3.16 10.50 -19.35
N ASN A 43 3.86 11.52 -18.88
CA ASN A 43 5.27 11.73 -19.19
C ASN A 43 6.20 10.87 -18.31
N TYR A 44 5.77 10.53 -17.09
CA TYR A 44 6.53 9.79 -16.11
C TYR A 44 5.74 8.58 -15.56
N PRO A 45 5.35 7.62 -16.44
CA PRO A 45 4.62 6.44 -15.99
C PRO A 45 5.50 5.58 -15.08
N ARG A 46 4.92 5.03 -14.02
CA ARG A 46 5.63 4.20 -13.05
C ARG A 46 5.70 2.76 -13.54
N GLU A 47 6.89 2.16 -13.46
CA GLU A 47 7.09 0.72 -13.66
C GLU A 47 6.96 -0.02 -12.34
N LYS A 48 6.47 -1.27 -12.39
CA LYS A 48 6.50 -2.26 -11.31
C LYS A 48 7.09 -3.56 -11.82
N ALA A 49 7.98 -4.16 -11.05
CA ALA A 49 8.52 -5.49 -11.31
C ALA A 49 7.81 -6.52 -10.43
N TYR A 50 7.64 -7.72 -10.97
CA TYR A 50 7.22 -8.89 -10.23
C TYR A 50 8.03 -10.09 -10.68
N LEU A 51 8.50 -10.91 -9.73
CA LEU A 51 9.18 -12.17 -10.02
C LEU A 51 8.33 -13.34 -9.52
N HIS A 52 8.04 -14.27 -10.40
CA HIS A 52 7.43 -15.56 -10.07
C HIS A 52 8.54 -16.60 -9.97
N PHE A 53 8.70 -17.19 -8.78
CA PHE A 53 9.73 -18.15 -8.48
C PHE A 53 9.21 -19.58 -8.53
N ASP A 54 10.12 -20.51 -8.76
CA ASP A 54 9.84 -21.94 -8.80
C ASP A 54 9.60 -22.52 -7.40
N ASN A 55 10.15 -21.91 -6.33
CA ASN A 55 10.01 -22.39 -4.95
C ASN A 55 9.92 -21.23 -3.93
N THR A 56 9.59 -21.57 -2.69
CA THR A 56 9.53 -20.65 -1.54
C THR A 56 10.70 -20.81 -0.58
N SER A 57 11.50 -21.88 -0.73
CA SER A 57 12.70 -22.16 0.05
C SER A 57 13.68 -22.97 -0.80
N TYR A 58 14.97 -22.89 -0.48
CA TYR A 58 16.03 -23.53 -1.25
C TYR A 58 17.09 -24.14 -0.33
N TYR A 59 17.90 -25.05 -0.90
CA TYR A 59 19.11 -25.56 -0.27
C TYR A 59 20.34 -25.03 -1.00
N VAL A 60 21.47 -24.95 -0.29
CA VAL A 60 22.75 -24.65 -0.94
C VAL A 60 23.04 -25.74 -2.01
N GLY A 61 23.40 -25.31 -3.21
CA GLY A 61 23.52 -26.16 -4.38
C GLY A 61 22.30 -26.20 -5.28
N ASP A 62 21.14 -25.67 -4.84
CA ASP A 62 19.95 -25.51 -5.67
C ASP A 62 20.11 -24.33 -6.63
N THR A 63 19.17 -24.20 -7.54
CA THR A 63 19.05 -23.05 -8.44
C THR A 63 17.70 -22.38 -8.20
N ILE A 64 17.71 -21.09 -7.92
CA ILE A 64 16.50 -20.26 -7.85
C ILE A 64 16.11 -19.87 -9.27
N TRP A 65 15.02 -20.40 -9.79
CA TRP A 65 14.49 -20.02 -11.09
C TRP A 65 13.40 -18.98 -10.95
N PHE A 66 13.35 -18.01 -11.85
CA PHE A 66 12.29 -17.03 -11.86
C PHE A 66 11.87 -16.55 -13.26
N LYS A 67 10.60 -16.26 -13.40
CA LYS A 67 10.02 -15.50 -14.50
C LYS A 67 9.79 -14.09 -14.02
N ALA A 68 10.25 -13.11 -14.79
CA ALA A 68 10.11 -11.68 -14.47
C ALA A 68 9.04 -11.02 -15.34
N TYR A 69 8.28 -10.14 -14.72
CA TYR A 69 7.27 -9.30 -15.35
C TYR A 69 7.51 -7.85 -14.95
N VAL A 70 7.52 -6.95 -15.91
CA VAL A 70 7.59 -5.50 -15.67
C VAL A 70 6.39 -4.84 -16.33
N THR A 71 5.58 -4.17 -15.54
CA THR A 71 4.33 -3.55 -15.98
C THR A 71 4.34 -2.05 -15.72
N LEU A 72 3.50 -1.32 -16.44
CA LEU A 72 3.13 0.05 -16.10
C LEU A 72 2.09 0.00 -14.98
N ALA A 73 2.43 0.57 -13.83
CA ALA A 73 1.63 0.47 -12.61
C ALA A 73 0.19 0.96 -12.79
N GLU A 74 0.03 2.10 -13.47
CA GLU A 74 -1.27 2.74 -13.65
C GLU A 74 -2.13 2.13 -14.77
N LYS A 75 -1.51 1.38 -15.72
CA LYS A 75 -2.21 0.75 -16.84
C LYS A 75 -2.37 -0.74 -16.69
N GLN A 76 -1.57 -1.36 -15.82
CA GLN A 76 -1.52 -2.82 -15.65
C GLN A 76 -1.24 -3.56 -16.97
N THR A 77 -0.43 -2.95 -17.84
CA THR A 77 0.05 -3.53 -19.09
C THR A 77 1.56 -3.69 -19.04
N PHE A 78 2.12 -4.57 -19.83
CA PHE A 78 3.57 -4.71 -19.91
C PHE A 78 4.25 -3.39 -20.28
N SER A 79 5.38 -3.13 -19.62
CA SER A 79 6.14 -1.91 -19.85
C SER A 79 6.98 -1.98 -21.10
N PRO A 80 6.88 -0.99 -22.00
CA PRO A 80 7.78 -0.85 -23.13
C PRO A 80 9.03 -0.01 -22.80
N ILE A 81 9.15 0.55 -21.60
CA ILE A 81 10.13 1.58 -21.26
C ILE A 81 11.51 0.97 -21.04
N SER A 82 11.62 0.03 -20.08
CA SER A 82 12.90 -0.54 -19.70
C SER A 82 13.14 -1.85 -20.44
N ARG A 83 14.38 -2.02 -20.94
CA ARG A 83 14.84 -3.29 -21.48
C ARG A 83 15.68 -4.11 -20.49
N PRO A 84 16.58 -3.52 -19.67
CA PRO A 84 17.28 -4.23 -18.61
C PRO A 84 16.48 -4.21 -17.31
N LEU A 85 16.34 -5.40 -16.69
CA LEU A 85 15.92 -5.59 -15.32
C LEU A 85 17.13 -6.03 -14.51
N TYR A 86 17.41 -5.32 -13.44
CA TYR A 86 18.47 -5.67 -12.49
C TYR A 86 17.84 -6.55 -11.41
N VAL A 87 18.45 -7.70 -11.18
CA VAL A 87 18.02 -8.66 -10.14
C VAL A 87 19.21 -8.97 -9.25
N GLU A 88 19.07 -8.78 -7.95
CA GLU A 88 20.13 -8.94 -6.96
C GLU A 88 19.70 -9.96 -5.91
N LEU A 89 20.61 -10.85 -5.56
CA LEU A 89 20.51 -11.75 -4.41
C LEU A 89 21.33 -11.13 -3.27
N VAL A 90 20.68 -10.74 -2.20
CA VAL A 90 21.27 -9.98 -1.09
C VAL A 90 21.24 -10.85 0.16
N ASP A 91 22.35 -10.95 0.87
CA ASP A 91 22.45 -11.69 2.12
C ASP A 91 21.86 -10.86 3.30
N GLN A 92 21.75 -11.49 4.45
CA GLN A 92 21.23 -10.89 5.68
C GLN A 92 22.04 -9.70 6.21
N THR A 93 23.28 -9.53 5.75
CA THR A 93 24.14 -8.40 6.12
C THR A 93 23.94 -7.20 5.17
N GLY A 94 23.12 -7.38 4.13
CA GLY A 94 22.89 -6.39 3.09
C GLY A 94 23.91 -6.41 1.96
N HIS A 95 24.80 -7.40 1.93
CA HIS A 95 25.79 -7.57 0.88
C HIS A 95 25.20 -8.31 -0.34
N ILE A 96 25.51 -7.85 -1.56
CA ILE A 96 25.04 -8.48 -2.79
C ILE A 96 25.88 -9.74 -3.03
N ALA A 97 25.25 -10.91 -2.82
CA ALA A 97 25.88 -12.23 -3.04
C ALA A 97 25.97 -12.59 -4.52
N ASP A 98 24.97 -12.20 -5.31
CA ASP A 98 24.96 -12.38 -6.77
C ASP A 98 24.09 -11.33 -7.44
N LYS A 99 24.35 -11.03 -8.71
CA LYS A 99 23.63 -10.02 -9.49
C LYS A 99 23.47 -10.42 -10.94
N GLN A 100 22.28 -10.26 -11.47
CA GLN A 100 21.97 -10.51 -12.86
C GLN A 100 21.33 -9.31 -13.54
N ILE A 101 21.53 -9.20 -14.84
CA ILE A 101 20.88 -8.23 -15.71
C ILE A 101 20.06 -9.02 -16.72
N ILE A 102 18.74 -8.97 -16.55
CA ILE A 102 17.81 -9.71 -17.39
C ILE A 102 17.35 -8.83 -18.54
N LYS A 103 17.43 -9.37 -19.75
CA LYS A 103 16.87 -8.72 -20.92
C LYS A 103 15.34 -8.90 -20.91
N LEU A 104 14.62 -7.79 -20.87
CA LEU A 104 13.16 -7.79 -21.03
C LEU A 104 12.78 -7.72 -22.52
N THR A 105 11.84 -8.57 -22.90
CA THR A 105 11.19 -8.54 -24.20
C THR A 105 9.69 -8.34 -23.97
N GLN A 106 9.15 -7.22 -24.40
CA GLN A 106 7.75 -6.83 -24.13
C GLN A 106 7.36 -6.87 -22.65
N GLY A 107 8.29 -6.46 -21.75
CA GLY A 107 8.07 -6.45 -20.32
C GLY A 107 8.27 -7.79 -19.60
N GLU A 108 8.68 -8.84 -20.30
CA GLU A 108 8.93 -10.15 -19.75
C GLU A 108 10.39 -10.57 -19.87
N GLY A 109 10.84 -11.39 -18.92
CA GLY A 109 12.17 -11.99 -18.91
C GLY A 109 12.21 -13.21 -18.00
N ASN A 110 13.34 -13.88 -17.97
CA ASN A 110 13.58 -14.99 -17.04
C ASN A 110 15.04 -15.02 -16.63
N GLY A 111 15.32 -15.60 -15.49
CA GLY A 111 16.66 -15.73 -14.95
C GLY A 111 16.76 -16.78 -13.87
N GLN A 112 17.98 -16.91 -13.32
CA GLN A 112 18.26 -17.90 -12.29
C GLN A 112 19.44 -17.46 -11.43
N PHE A 113 19.45 -17.84 -10.15
CA PHE A 113 20.62 -17.80 -9.29
C PHE A 113 21.04 -19.23 -8.96
N ILE A 114 22.30 -19.57 -9.25
CA ILE A 114 22.88 -20.85 -8.85
C ILE A 114 23.49 -20.65 -7.46
N LEU A 115 22.97 -21.37 -6.47
CA LEU A 115 23.42 -21.26 -5.09
C LEU A 115 24.66 -22.13 -4.88
N PRO A 116 25.88 -21.56 -4.64
CA PRO A 116 27.05 -22.36 -4.40
C PRO A 116 26.91 -23.22 -3.14
N ARG A 117 27.46 -24.41 -3.13
CA ARG A 117 27.50 -25.28 -1.93
C ARG A 117 28.29 -24.68 -0.76
N SER A 118 29.14 -23.73 -1.04
CA SER A 118 29.91 -22.96 -0.04
C SER A 118 29.12 -21.78 0.54
N MET A 119 27.90 -21.50 0.04
CA MET A 119 27.05 -20.42 0.53
C MET A 119 26.60 -20.72 1.95
N LEU A 120 26.55 -19.69 2.79
CA LEU A 120 26.02 -19.82 4.15
C LEU A 120 24.51 -19.99 4.12
N SER A 121 23.98 -20.82 5.01
CA SER A 121 22.55 -20.90 5.25
C SER A 121 22.06 -19.60 5.90
N GLY A 122 20.81 -19.21 5.63
CA GLY A 122 20.21 -18.00 6.18
C GLY A 122 19.10 -17.46 5.31
N TYR A 123 18.67 -16.21 5.60
CA TYR A 123 17.67 -15.53 4.81
C TYR A 123 18.34 -14.65 3.75
N TYR A 124 17.93 -14.81 2.52
CA TYR A 124 18.42 -14.04 1.38
C TYR A 124 17.25 -13.29 0.74
N GLU A 125 17.46 -12.03 0.43
CA GLU A 125 16.49 -11.19 -0.24
C GLU A 125 16.79 -11.14 -1.74
N VAL A 126 15.80 -11.42 -2.59
CA VAL A 126 15.87 -11.14 -4.02
C VAL A 126 15.20 -9.80 -4.29
N ARG A 127 15.97 -8.85 -4.82
CA ARG A 127 15.50 -7.54 -5.26
C ARG A 127 15.47 -7.46 -6.77
N ALA A 128 14.42 -6.84 -7.34
CA ALA A 128 14.38 -6.59 -8.78
C ALA A 128 13.86 -5.18 -9.09
N TYR A 129 14.58 -4.48 -9.96
CA TYR A 129 14.26 -3.09 -10.32
C TYR A 129 14.81 -2.72 -11.70
N THR A 130 14.18 -1.72 -12.30
CA THR A 130 14.71 -1.03 -13.48
C THR A 130 15.36 0.30 -13.06
N ARG A 131 16.22 0.86 -13.89
CA ARG A 131 16.78 2.19 -13.62
C ARG A 131 15.70 3.27 -13.58
N TRP A 132 14.62 3.08 -14.34
CA TRP A 132 13.49 4.00 -14.35
C TRP A 132 12.79 4.05 -12.99
N MET A 133 12.63 2.92 -12.31
CA MET A 133 12.06 2.88 -10.94
C MET A 133 12.88 3.71 -9.95
N LEU A 134 14.21 3.74 -10.08
CA LEU A 134 15.09 4.49 -9.19
C LEU A 134 15.05 6.02 -9.40
N ALA A 135 14.38 6.49 -10.46
CA ALA A 135 14.24 7.93 -10.71
C ALA A 135 13.16 8.60 -9.85
N PHE A 136 12.38 7.83 -9.11
CA PHE A 136 11.34 8.34 -8.20
C PHE A 136 11.86 8.43 -6.77
N ASN A 137 11.37 9.41 -6.00
CA ASN A 137 11.80 9.64 -4.61
C ASN A 137 11.58 8.43 -3.69
N GLU A 138 10.55 7.65 -3.97
CA GLU A 138 10.24 6.40 -3.28
C GLU A 138 10.28 5.26 -4.31
N PRO A 139 11.46 4.68 -4.56
CA PRO A 139 11.59 3.60 -5.51
C PRO A 139 10.87 2.35 -5.00
N GLN A 140 9.89 1.91 -5.76
CA GLN A 140 9.14 0.68 -5.48
C GLN A 140 9.78 -0.48 -6.26
N TYR A 141 10.84 -1.06 -5.72
CA TYR A 141 11.41 -2.28 -6.28
C TYR A 141 10.71 -3.53 -5.73
N PHE A 142 10.76 -4.59 -6.50
CA PHE A 142 10.33 -5.91 -6.02
C PHE A 142 11.31 -6.42 -4.97
N SER A 143 10.79 -6.98 -3.88
CA SER A 143 11.58 -7.62 -2.84
C SER A 143 10.87 -8.88 -2.35
N ARG A 144 11.63 -9.96 -2.19
CA ARG A 144 11.18 -11.20 -1.58
C ARG A 144 12.32 -11.89 -0.88
N THR A 145 12.09 -12.32 0.36
CA THR A 145 13.08 -13.04 1.17
C THR A 145 12.82 -14.54 1.13
N PHE A 146 13.89 -15.30 1.00
CA PHE A 146 13.89 -16.78 0.97
C PHE A 146 14.78 -17.34 2.05
N PRO A 147 14.37 -18.39 2.76
CA PRO A 147 15.29 -19.20 3.56
C PRO A 147 16.11 -20.11 2.62
N ILE A 148 17.41 -20.10 2.80
CA ILE A 148 18.35 -21.01 2.15
C ILE A 148 18.94 -21.90 3.23
N TYR A 149 18.71 -23.21 3.10
CA TYR A 149 19.14 -24.22 4.06
C TYR A 149 20.43 -24.90 3.63
N GLN A 150 21.19 -25.40 4.60
CA GLN A 150 22.32 -26.28 4.37
C GLN A 150 21.87 -27.72 4.62
N LEU A 151 22.24 -28.63 3.73
CA LEU A 151 22.04 -30.07 3.97
C LEU A 151 22.89 -30.49 5.18
N ALA A 152 22.27 -31.09 6.19
CA ALA A 152 22.96 -31.66 7.32
C ALA A 152 23.88 -32.79 6.80
N ASN A 153 25.19 -32.61 6.86
CA ASN A 153 26.11 -33.69 6.69
C ASN A 153 25.99 -34.60 7.91
N SER A 154 25.59 -35.84 7.70
CA SER A 154 25.39 -36.84 8.75
C SER A 154 26.60 -37.08 9.67
N ASP A 155 27.80 -36.64 9.28
CA ASP A 155 29.02 -36.83 10.03
C ASP A 155 29.54 -35.63 10.83
N LYS A 156 28.83 -34.49 10.83
CA LYS A 156 29.21 -33.30 11.60
C LYS A 156 27.97 -32.59 12.18
N LEU A 157 27.29 -33.28 13.10
CA LEU A 157 26.12 -32.76 13.80
C LEU A 157 26.47 -31.72 14.89
N GLU A 158 27.70 -31.25 15.02
CA GLU A 158 28.15 -30.48 16.18
C GLU A 158 28.32 -28.97 15.96
N ARG A 159 28.00 -28.44 14.80
CA ARG A 159 27.94 -26.97 14.61
C ARG A 159 26.72 -26.53 13.80
N SER A 160 25.53 -26.76 14.33
CA SER A 160 24.38 -26.01 13.90
C SER A 160 24.54 -24.57 14.39
N ILE A 161 24.86 -23.65 13.50
CA ILE A 161 24.60 -22.23 13.74
C ILE A 161 23.08 -22.15 13.87
N THR A 162 22.62 -22.00 15.07
CA THR A 162 21.21 -21.93 15.36
C THR A 162 20.65 -20.65 14.76
N THR A 163 19.58 -20.77 13.99
CA THR A 163 18.92 -19.74 13.19
C THR A 163 18.57 -18.43 13.91
N TYR A 164 18.65 -18.37 15.23
CA TYR A 164 18.40 -17.16 16.01
C TYR A 164 19.58 -16.18 16.10
N GLU A 165 20.80 -16.59 15.76
CA GLU A 165 21.95 -15.68 15.70
C GLU A 165 21.95 -14.78 14.46
N LEU A 166 21.00 -15.00 13.53
CA LEU A 166 20.96 -14.37 12.22
C LEU A 166 19.80 -13.38 12.04
N SER A 167 19.00 -13.16 13.07
CA SER A 167 17.91 -12.18 13.02
C SER A 167 18.31 -10.94 13.82
N PRO A 168 18.63 -9.80 13.18
CA PRO A 168 18.95 -8.55 13.88
C PRO A 168 17.85 -8.08 14.82
N SER A 169 16.62 -8.59 14.66
CA SER A 169 15.49 -8.31 15.53
C SER A 169 15.49 -9.13 16.83
N MET A 170 16.41 -10.10 17.01
CA MET A 170 16.48 -10.93 18.21
C MET A 170 17.54 -10.48 19.22
N GLU A 171 18.50 -9.65 18.87
CA GLU A 171 19.56 -9.18 19.81
C GLU A 171 19.07 -8.28 20.93
N ASN A 172 17.83 -7.79 20.89
CA ASN A 172 17.25 -6.95 21.94
C ASN A 172 15.91 -7.49 22.46
N ARG A 173 15.83 -8.77 22.81
CA ARG A 173 14.79 -9.18 23.76
C ARG A 173 15.35 -9.01 25.18
N PRO A 174 14.96 -7.94 25.90
CA PRO A 174 15.12 -7.94 27.34
C PRO A 174 14.27 -9.10 27.82
N SER A 175 14.88 -10.06 28.50
CA SER A 175 14.17 -11.03 29.32
C SER A 175 13.23 -10.24 30.22
N GLU A 176 11.96 -10.61 30.27
CA GLU A 176 10.93 -10.04 31.13
C GLU A 176 10.46 -8.61 30.86
N THR A 177 10.20 -8.24 29.61
CA THR A 177 9.31 -7.10 29.38
C THR A 177 7.85 -7.58 29.46
N LYS A 178 7.12 -7.03 30.46
CA LYS A 178 5.66 -7.12 30.57
C LYS A 178 5.06 -7.04 29.18
N GLU A 179 4.18 -7.96 28.87
CA GLU A 179 3.45 -7.98 27.61
C GLU A 179 2.87 -6.59 27.34
N LYS A 180 3.27 -5.99 26.25
CA LYS A 180 2.83 -4.65 25.89
C LYS A 180 1.77 -4.77 24.81
N LEU A 181 0.51 -4.62 25.25
CA LEU A 181 -0.62 -4.43 24.33
C LEU A 181 -0.53 -3.05 23.67
N SER A 182 -0.74 -3.00 22.37
CA SER A 182 -0.84 -1.78 21.58
C SER A 182 -2.17 -1.77 20.82
N VAL A 183 -2.96 -0.72 21.04
CA VAL A 183 -4.17 -0.48 20.23
C VAL A 183 -4.05 0.90 19.60
N ARG A 184 -4.10 0.94 18.27
CA ARG A 184 -3.99 2.19 17.50
C ARG A 184 -5.30 2.45 16.79
N PHE A 185 -5.72 3.72 16.73
CA PHE A 185 -6.96 4.15 16.12
C PHE A 185 -6.70 4.97 14.85
N PHE A 186 -7.48 4.72 13.82
CA PHE A 186 -7.35 5.31 12.49
C PHE A 186 -8.71 5.86 12.05
N PRO A 187 -8.98 7.15 12.29
CA PRO A 187 -10.21 7.78 11.83
C PRO A 187 -10.32 7.75 10.30
N GLU A 188 -11.49 7.46 9.79
CA GLU A 188 -11.77 7.49 8.35
C GLU A 188 -11.58 8.91 7.80
N GLY A 189 -10.79 9.01 6.71
CA GLY A 189 -10.38 10.31 6.17
C GLY A 189 -9.19 10.95 6.85
N GLY A 190 -8.62 10.30 7.88
CA GLY A 190 -7.36 10.67 8.54
C GLY A 190 -7.51 11.48 9.83
N GLN A 191 -8.68 12.06 10.13
CA GLN A 191 -8.89 12.89 11.32
C GLN A 191 -10.31 12.82 11.85
N LEU A 192 -10.49 13.08 13.14
CA LEU A 192 -11.78 13.27 13.80
C LEU A 192 -12.17 14.76 13.75
N VAL A 193 -13.46 15.04 13.56
CA VAL A 193 -14.00 16.40 13.58
C VAL A 193 -15.16 16.46 14.59
N GLU A 194 -15.13 17.44 15.49
CA GLU A 194 -16.14 17.59 16.55
C GLU A 194 -17.56 17.60 15.99
N GLY A 195 -18.42 16.75 16.56
CA GLY A 195 -19.84 16.65 16.18
C GLY A 195 -20.09 15.98 14.83
N VAL A 196 -19.08 15.50 14.11
CA VAL A 196 -19.24 14.79 12.83
C VAL A 196 -19.00 13.31 13.02
N THR A 197 -20.05 12.51 12.84
CA THR A 197 -19.95 11.04 12.92
C THR A 197 -19.06 10.51 11.80
N SER A 198 -18.12 9.65 12.18
CA SER A 198 -17.22 8.95 11.25
C SER A 198 -16.93 7.53 11.73
N GLN A 199 -16.46 6.69 10.82
CA GLN A 199 -15.90 5.40 11.20
C GLN A 199 -14.47 5.56 11.73
N VAL A 200 -14.15 4.81 12.78
CA VAL A 200 -12.80 4.71 13.31
C VAL A 200 -12.37 3.25 13.22
N ALA A 201 -11.39 2.97 12.39
CA ALA A 201 -10.73 1.67 12.38
C ALA A 201 -9.73 1.59 13.53
N PHE A 202 -9.45 0.39 14.01
CA PHE A 202 -8.38 0.14 14.97
C PHE A 202 -7.58 -1.10 14.64
N LYS A 203 -6.36 -1.15 15.16
CA LYS A 203 -5.46 -2.31 15.08
C LYS A 203 -4.94 -2.64 16.47
N ALA A 204 -5.10 -3.89 16.86
CA ALA A 204 -4.64 -4.44 18.13
C ALA A 204 -3.48 -5.42 17.92
N GLU A 205 -2.38 -5.18 18.61
CA GLU A 205 -1.15 -5.97 18.50
C GLU A 205 -0.55 -6.20 19.88
N SER A 206 -0.08 -7.41 20.15
CA SER A 206 0.76 -7.75 21.29
C SER A 206 2.20 -7.99 20.81
N LYS A 207 3.18 -7.62 21.64
CA LYS A 207 4.58 -7.83 21.30
C LYS A 207 4.93 -9.32 21.14
N ASN A 208 4.25 -10.19 21.88
CA ASN A 208 4.55 -11.62 21.91
C ASN A 208 3.73 -12.44 20.91
N GLU A 209 2.47 -12.05 20.67
CA GLU A 209 1.52 -12.83 19.88
C GLU A 209 1.27 -12.21 18.50
N GLY A 210 1.77 -10.98 18.24
CA GLY A 210 1.48 -10.26 16.99
C GLY A 210 0.06 -9.70 16.97
N ASN A 211 -0.71 -9.96 15.92
CA ASN A 211 -2.11 -9.56 15.81
C ASN A 211 -2.96 -10.33 16.82
N ILE A 212 -3.81 -9.65 17.56
CA ILE A 212 -4.62 -10.27 18.62
C ILE A 212 -6.11 -9.96 18.45
N GLU A 213 -6.93 -10.89 18.88
CA GLU A 213 -8.36 -10.69 19.02
C GLU A 213 -8.66 -10.04 20.39
N LEU A 214 -9.45 -8.96 20.37
CA LEU A 214 -9.91 -8.31 21.56
C LEU A 214 -11.26 -7.62 21.38
N SER A 215 -11.92 -7.34 22.50
CA SER A 215 -13.08 -6.47 22.58
C SER A 215 -12.84 -5.36 23.60
N GLY A 216 -13.54 -4.26 23.44
CA GLY A 216 -13.44 -3.13 24.34
C GLY A 216 -14.65 -2.23 24.29
N THR A 217 -14.68 -1.24 25.17
CA THR A 217 -15.74 -0.24 25.26
C THR A 217 -15.13 1.15 25.26
N LEU A 218 -15.71 2.04 24.51
CA LEU A 218 -15.34 3.44 24.43
C LEU A 218 -16.14 4.25 25.45
N TYR A 219 -15.46 5.10 26.19
CA TYR A 219 -16.03 5.96 27.21
C TYR A 219 -15.70 7.44 26.97
N THR A 220 -16.62 8.33 27.40
CA THR A 220 -16.25 9.73 27.54
C THR A 220 -15.21 9.88 28.67
N LYS A 221 -14.59 11.04 28.75
CA LYS A 221 -13.63 11.34 29.83
C LYS A 221 -14.30 11.29 31.22
N GLU A 222 -15.59 11.61 31.29
CA GLU A 222 -16.40 11.57 32.51
C GLU A 222 -16.86 10.15 32.89
N GLY A 223 -16.57 9.14 32.00
CA GLY A 223 -16.86 7.73 32.26
C GLY A 223 -18.22 7.25 31.74
N ALA A 224 -18.94 8.04 30.93
CA ALA A 224 -20.14 7.56 30.27
C ALA A 224 -19.78 6.68 29.07
N GLU A 225 -20.48 5.55 28.95
CA GLU A 225 -20.28 4.63 27.82
C GLU A 225 -20.78 5.24 26.50
N ILE A 226 -20.00 5.09 25.44
CA ILE A 226 -20.30 5.57 24.10
C ILE A 226 -20.70 4.41 23.18
N THR A 227 -19.80 3.44 22.99
CA THR A 227 -20.01 2.26 22.13
C THR A 227 -19.03 1.16 22.48
N SER A 228 -19.38 -0.08 22.16
CA SER A 228 -18.46 -1.22 22.21
C SER A 228 -17.84 -1.48 20.85
N PHE A 229 -16.69 -2.17 20.85
CA PHE A 229 -15.98 -2.54 19.62
C PHE A 229 -15.28 -3.89 19.80
N GLU A 230 -15.07 -4.59 18.70
CA GLU A 230 -14.38 -5.87 18.66
C GLU A 230 -13.55 -6.02 17.38
N THR A 231 -12.54 -6.87 17.43
CA THR A 231 -11.75 -7.23 16.26
C THR A 231 -12.57 -8.13 15.31
N LEU A 232 -12.45 -7.88 14.02
CA LEU A 232 -13.13 -8.60 12.96
C LEU A 232 -12.18 -9.55 12.21
N HIS A 233 -10.92 -9.15 12.05
CA HIS A 233 -9.92 -9.90 11.29
C HIS A 233 -8.51 -9.38 11.63
N ASP A 234 -7.56 -10.30 11.89
CA ASP A 234 -6.14 -9.97 12.12
C ASP A 234 -5.88 -8.82 13.10
N GLY A 235 -6.58 -8.80 14.24
CA GLY A 235 -6.45 -7.73 15.21
C GLY A 235 -7.05 -6.39 14.77
N MET A 236 -7.75 -6.34 13.63
CA MET A 236 -8.41 -5.15 13.10
C MET A 236 -9.90 -5.17 13.33
N GLY A 237 -10.47 -4.01 13.57
CA GLY A 237 -11.91 -3.79 13.65
C GLY A 237 -12.25 -2.33 13.38
N HIS A 238 -13.51 -1.99 13.46
CA HIS A 238 -13.99 -0.60 13.32
C HIS A 238 -15.27 -0.37 14.11
N PHE A 239 -15.55 0.89 14.41
CA PHE A 239 -16.76 1.35 15.06
C PHE A 239 -17.13 2.75 14.59
N GLU A 240 -18.40 3.11 14.75
CA GLU A 240 -18.86 4.49 14.53
C GLU A 240 -18.63 5.33 15.76
N TYR A 241 -18.21 6.58 15.58
CA TYR A 241 -17.95 7.51 16.64
C TYR A 241 -18.25 8.95 16.25
N THR A 242 -18.95 9.67 17.14
CA THR A 242 -19.17 11.11 17.03
C THR A 242 -18.33 11.79 18.11
N PRO A 243 -17.21 12.43 17.75
CA PRO A 243 -16.27 12.98 18.72
C PRO A 243 -16.80 14.28 19.34
N SER A 244 -16.45 14.48 20.61
CA SER A 244 -16.58 15.75 21.31
C SER A 244 -15.22 16.48 21.36
N ALA A 245 -15.20 17.67 21.96
CA ALA A 245 -13.96 18.43 22.18
C ALA A 245 -12.93 17.69 23.05
N GLN A 246 -13.36 16.76 23.90
CA GLN A 246 -12.45 15.93 24.70
C GLN A 246 -12.33 14.55 24.08
N PRO A 247 -11.10 13.99 23.97
CA PRO A 247 -10.92 12.67 23.42
C PRO A 247 -11.53 11.59 24.30
N ALA A 248 -12.16 10.61 23.67
CA ALA A 248 -12.68 9.43 24.34
C ALA A 248 -11.58 8.46 24.74
N VAL A 249 -11.88 7.57 25.69
CA VAL A 249 -10.96 6.56 26.20
C VAL A 249 -11.54 5.17 25.93
N ALA A 250 -10.78 4.35 25.22
CA ALA A 250 -11.09 2.95 25.00
C ALA A 250 -10.56 2.12 26.16
N LYS A 251 -11.43 1.32 26.78
CA LYS A 251 -11.06 0.37 27.84
C LYS A 251 -11.16 -1.05 27.31
N VAL A 252 -10.09 -1.79 27.50
CA VAL A 252 -9.92 -3.16 26.97
C VAL A 252 -9.48 -4.06 28.11
N ASP A 253 -10.03 -5.26 28.20
CA ASP A 253 -9.53 -6.33 29.04
C ASP A 253 -8.75 -7.34 28.19
N PHE A 254 -7.47 -7.51 28.51
CA PHE A 254 -6.62 -8.46 27.82
C PHE A 254 -5.85 -9.30 28.83
N GLN A 255 -6.03 -10.61 28.79
CA GLN A 255 -5.42 -11.56 29.73
C GLN A 255 -5.66 -11.21 31.20
N GLY A 256 -6.88 -10.75 31.55
CA GLY A 256 -7.26 -10.37 32.90
C GLY A 256 -6.67 -9.05 33.40
N LYS A 257 -6.05 -8.25 32.52
CA LYS A 257 -5.55 -6.91 32.81
C LYS A 257 -6.33 -5.87 32.04
N LYS A 258 -6.64 -4.76 32.69
CA LYS A 258 -7.33 -3.62 32.09
C LYS A 258 -6.32 -2.64 31.51
N TYR A 259 -6.57 -2.25 30.29
CA TYR A 259 -5.78 -1.26 29.54
C TYR A 259 -6.68 -0.11 29.10
N GLU A 260 -6.12 1.08 29.07
CA GLU A 260 -6.80 2.28 28.60
C GLU A 260 -5.99 2.93 27.46
N PHE A 261 -6.68 3.26 26.37
CA PHE A 261 -6.11 3.90 25.17
C PHE A 261 -6.93 5.13 24.85
N THR A 262 -6.27 6.27 24.71
CA THR A 262 -6.92 7.53 24.32
C THR A 262 -7.04 7.61 22.81
N LEU A 263 -8.22 7.94 22.32
CA LEU A 263 -8.44 8.21 20.88
C LEU A 263 -7.73 9.51 20.45
N PRO A 264 -7.47 9.68 19.14
CA PRO A 264 -6.96 10.95 18.62
C PRO A 264 -7.86 12.12 18.99
N GLN A 265 -7.25 13.28 19.23
CA GLN A 265 -7.98 14.54 19.48
C GLN A 265 -8.79 14.94 18.24
N ALA A 266 -10.04 15.28 18.42
CA ALA A 266 -10.87 15.82 17.35
C ALA A 266 -10.48 17.28 17.03
N LEU A 267 -10.56 17.62 15.75
CA LEU A 267 -10.42 19.01 15.31
C LEU A 267 -11.71 19.79 15.57
N PRO A 268 -11.62 21.03 16.03
CA PRO A 268 -12.82 21.86 16.27
C PRO A 268 -13.60 22.19 14.98
N ASN A 269 -12.93 22.17 13.84
CA ASN A 269 -13.52 22.31 12.51
C ASN A 269 -12.74 21.49 11.49
N GLY A 270 -13.38 21.10 10.40
CA GLY A 270 -12.74 20.28 9.37
C GLY A 270 -13.75 19.49 8.54
N TYR A 271 -13.22 18.54 7.81
CA TYR A 271 -13.99 17.69 6.91
C TYR A 271 -13.77 16.22 7.25
N VAL A 272 -14.80 15.42 7.05
CA VAL A 272 -14.74 13.97 7.13
C VAL A 272 -15.07 13.43 5.74
N LEU A 273 -14.18 12.59 5.22
CA LEU A 273 -14.34 11.91 3.94
C LEU A 273 -14.60 10.44 4.21
N SER A 274 -15.78 9.96 3.84
CA SER A 274 -16.12 8.55 3.94
C SER A 274 -16.42 7.92 2.58
N THR A 275 -16.20 6.62 2.47
CA THR A 275 -16.40 5.89 1.23
C THR A 275 -17.03 4.53 1.50
N VAL A 276 -18.02 4.16 0.67
CA VAL A 276 -18.62 2.83 0.68
C VAL A 276 -18.52 2.23 -0.72
N ASN A 277 -17.83 1.08 -0.81
CA ASN A 277 -17.72 0.35 -2.07
C ASN A 277 -18.78 -0.77 -2.10
N ASN A 278 -19.87 -0.52 -2.78
CA ASN A 278 -20.91 -1.49 -3.07
C ASN A 278 -20.69 -2.09 -4.46
N ALA A 279 -21.15 -3.32 -4.67
CA ALA A 279 -20.99 -4.06 -5.93
C ALA A 279 -21.29 -3.19 -7.16
N GLY A 280 -20.24 -2.69 -7.81
CA GLY A 280 -20.32 -1.88 -9.03
C GLY A 280 -20.41 -0.36 -8.84
N ALA A 281 -20.44 0.15 -7.60
CA ALA A 281 -20.54 1.58 -7.32
C ALA A 281 -19.70 1.99 -6.09
N LEU A 282 -18.97 3.09 -6.22
CA LEU A 282 -18.27 3.76 -5.12
C LEU A 282 -19.09 4.97 -4.69
N LEU A 283 -19.67 4.92 -3.50
CA LEU A 283 -20.28 6.08 -2.84
C LEU A 283 -19.17 6.87 -2.14
N VAL A 284 -19.11 8.16 -2.37
CA VAL A 284 -18.21 9.09 -1.69
C VAL A 284 -19.07 10.14 -0.98
N LYS A 285 -18.82 10.34 0.30
CA LYS A 285 -19.51 11.31 1.16
C LYS A 285 -18.51 12.22 1.83
N VAL A 286 -18.79 13.52 1.81
CA VAL A 286 -18.02 14.54 2.53
C VAL A 286 -18.97 15.26 3.49
N SER A 287 -18.57 15.29 4.75
CA SER A 287 -19.30 15.96 5.84
C SER A 287 -18.40 16.97 6.51
N CYS A 288 -18.98 17.98 7.15
CA CYS A 288 -18.29 18.96 7.97
C CYS A 288 -19.20 19.44 9.12
N ASN A 289 -18.64 20.13 10.11
CA ASN A 289 -19.43 20.76 11.16
C ASN A 289 -19.69 22.25 10.89
N THR A 290 -20.51 22.89 11.73
CA THR A 290 -20.90 24.30 11.58
C THR A 290 -19.76 25.30 11.74
N ALA A 291 -18.69 24.91 12.45
CA ALA A 291 -17.49 25.74 12.63
C ALA A 291 -16.55 25.70 11.41
N THR A 292 -16.79 24.80 10.46
CA THR A 292 -15.96 24.68 9.25
C THR A 292 -16.32 25.78 8.25
N PRO A 293 -15.33 26.59 7.82
CA PRO A 293 -15.57 27.62 6.80
C PRO A 293 -16.08 27.01 5.49
N GLN A 294 -17.04 27.68 4.86
CA GLN A 294 -17.52 27.26 3.54
C GLN A 294 -16.48 27.60 2.47
N ASP A 295 -16.10 26.61 1.69
CA ASP A 295 -15.19 26.75 0.56
C ASP A 295 -15.62 25.81 -0.57
N THR A 296 -15.16 26.11 -1.78
CA THR A 296 -15.26 25.18 -2.91
C THR A 296 -14.09 24.26 -2.88
N LEU A 297 -14.36 22.97 -2.72
CA LEU A 297 -13.40 21.89 -2.65
C LEU A 297 -13.51 21.01 -3.88
N ALA A 298 -12.54 20.11 -4.04
CA ALA A 298 -12.64 19.05 -5.03
C ALA A 298 -12.28 17.71 -4.41
N VAL A 299 -13.06 16.68 -4.73
CA VAL A 299 -12.68 15.30 -4.51
C VAL A 299 -11.96 14.80 -5.75
N PHE A 300 -10.72 14.33 -5.58
CA PHE A 300 -9.95 13.65 -6.61
C PHE A 300 -9.93 12.16 -6.35
N ILE A 301 -10.09 11.36 -7.39
CA ILE A 301 -9.88 9.91 -7.35
C ILE A 301 -8.72 9.58 -8.26
N SER A 302 -7.68 9.03 -7.69
CA SER A 302 -6.45 8.67 -8.39
C SER A 302 -6.09 7.20 -8.16
N TYR A 303 -5.32 6.66 -9.09
CA TYR A 303 -4.72 5.34 -9.01
C TYR A 303 -3.26 5.43 -9.40
N GLN A 304 -2.35 5.00 -8.52
CA GLN A 304 -0.92 5.04 -8.75
C GLN A 304 -0.40 6.44 -9.17
N GLY A 305 -0.94 7.50 -8.56
CA GLY A 305 -0.61 8.90 -8.87
C GLY A 305 -1.26 9.46 -10.13
N ARG A 306 -2.02 8.67 -10.89
CA ARG A 306 -2.78 9.14 -12.04
C ARG A 306 -4.21 9.49 -11.63
N PRO A 307 -4.67 10.72 -11.84
CA PRO A 307 -6.06 11.09 -11.56
C PRO A 307 -7.00 10.57 -12.65
N TYR A 308 -8.15 10.08 -12.22
CA TYR A 308 -9.21 9.55 -13.10
C TYR A 308 -10.47 10.41 -13.05
N VAL A 309 -10.80 10.93 -11.89
CA VAL A 309 -12.01 11.70 -11.65
C VAL A 309 -11.70 12.89 -10.75
N HIS A 310 -12.35 14.04 -11.01
CA HIS A 310 -12.47 15.08 -10.04
C HIS A 310 -13.92 15.57 -9.98
N GLN A 311 -14.42 15.84 -8.77
CA GLN A 311 -15.77 16.34 -8.52
C GLN A 311 -15.68 17.56 -7.61
N LEU A 312 -16.25 18.67 -8.07
CA LEU A 312 -16.38 19.87 -7.23
C LEU A 312 -17.48 19.66 -6.21
N ILE A 313 -17.22 20.10 -5.00
CA ILE A 313 -18.16 20.05 -3.89
C ILE A 313 -18.13 21.35 -3.09
N SER A 314 -19.25 21.65 -2.43
CA SER A 314 -19.37 22.72 -1.45
C SER A 314 -20.07 22.13 -0.23
N CYS A 315 -19.28 21.73 0.78
CA CYS A 315 -19.82 21.06 1.96
C CYS A 315 -20.40 22.08 2.94
N ARG A 316 -21.58 21.75 3.48
CA ARG A 316 -22.26 22.48 4.55
C ARG A 316 -22.59 21.49 5.66
N ALA A 317 -22.61 21.97 6.89
CA ALA A 317 -22.87 21.12 8.06
C ALA A 317 -24.27 20.47 8.04
N ASP A 318 -25.25 21.19 7.51
CA ASP A 318 -26.64 20.74 7.36
C ASP A 318 -26.90 19.93 6.09
N ALA A 319 -25.92 19.86 5.17
CA ALA A 319 -26.05 19.22 3.88
C ALA A 319 -24.75 18.53 3.45
N PRO A 320 -24.44 17.34 4.00
CA PRO A 320 -23.33 16.52 3.52
C PRO A 320 -23.43 16.30 2.01
N GLN A 321 -22.29 16.32 1.33
CA GLN A 321 -22.25 16.11 -0.11
C GLN A 321 -21.94 14.65 -0.40
N GLU A 322 -22.80 14.05 -1.21
CA GLU A 322 -22.67 12.66 -1.63
C GLU A 322 -22.70 12.54 -3.16
N PHE A 323 -21.90 11.64 -3.70
CA PHE A 323 -21.96 11.27 -5.12
C PHE A 323 -21.55 9.80 -5.32
N ILE A 324 -22.07 9.22 -6.39
CA ILE A 324 -21.85 7.82 -6.72
C ILE A 324 -21.09 7.72 -8.03
N LEU A 325 -20.04 6.91 -8.04
CA LEU A 325 -19.23 6.62 -9.22
C LEU A 325 -19.34 5.14 -9.60
N PRO A 326 -19.67 4.83 -10.86
CA PRO A 326 -19.63 3.47 -11.34
C PRO A 326 -18.18 2.93 -11.34
N THR A 327 -17.89 1.88 -10.57
CA THR A 327 -16.53 1.33 -10.43
C THR A 327 -15.98 0.77 -11.76
N ARG A 328 -16.86 0.35 -12.71
CA ARG A 328 -16.47 -0.10 -14.05
C ARG A 328 -15.63 0.90 -14.84
N LYS A 329 -15.68 2.20 -14.47
CA LYS A 329 -14.91 3.28 -15.10
C LYS A 329 -13.58 3.53 -14.40
N LEU A 330 -13.33 2.86 -13.28
CA LEU A 330 -12.14 3.00 -12.45
C LEU A 330 -11.20 1.81 -12.68
N PRO A 331 -9.89 1.96 -12.49
CA PRO A 331 -8.96 0.84 -12.54
C PRO A 331 -9.19 -0.15 -11.39
N ALA A 332 -8.75 -1.39 -11.60
CA ALA A 332 -8.68 -2.38 -10.52
C ALA A 332 -7.46 -2.06 -9.64
N GLY A 333 -7.65 -2.15 -8.32
CA GLY A 333 -6.60 -1.92 -7.34
C GLY A 333 -7.01 -0.91 -6.27
N VAL A 334 -6.03 -0.42 -5.50
CA VAL A 334 -6.24 0.56 -4.45
C VAL A 334 -6.32 1.96 -5.05
N LEU A 335 -7.51 2.55 -4.98
CA LEU A 335 -7.77 3.92 -5.38
C LEU A 335 -7.49 4.85 -4.18
N GLN A 336 -6.93 6.00 -4.46
CA GLN A 336 -6.77 7.10 -3.51
C GLN A 336 -7.88 8.11 -3.76
N VAL A 337 -8.71 8.37 -2.76
CA VAL A 337 -9.76 9.38 -2.76
C VAL A 337 -9.29 10.52 -1.87
N SER A 338 -9.05 11.70 -2.44
CA SER A 338 -8.50 12.85 -1.73
C SER A 338 -9.44 14.04 -1.83
N LEU A 339 -9.71 14.71 -0.70
CA LEU A 339 -10.40 15.99 -0.63
C LEU A 339 -9.36 17.10 -0.64
N ILE A 340 -9.43 18.01 -1.60
CA ILE A 340 -8.42 19.04 -1.83
C ILE A 340 -9.06 20.43 -1.83
N ASN A 341 -8.41 21.42 -1.20
CA ASN A 341 -8.79 22.81 -1.25
C ASN A 341 -8.20 23.54 -2.48
N ARG A 342 -8.60 24.79 -2.68
CA ARG A 342 -8.13 25.61 -3.82
C ARG A 342 -6.63 25.88 -3.82
N ALA A 343 -5.97 25.81 -2.65
CA ALA A 343 -4.52 25.96 -2.55
C ALA A 343 -3.75 24.68 -2.93
N GLY A 344 -4.45 23.56 -3.22
CA GLY A 344 -3.86 22.27 -3.54
C GLY A 344 -3.53 21.42 -2.32
N ASN A 345 -3.91 21.85 -1.11
CA ASN A 345 -3.68 21.07 0.10
C ASN A 345 -4.70 19.95 0.23
N THR A 346 -4.23 18.74 0.52
CA THR A 346 -5.09 17.62 0.88
C THR A 346 -5.62 17.80 2.29
N LEU A 347 -6.95 17.78 2.43
CA LEU A 347 -7.66 17.94 3.70
C LEU A 347 -8.03 16.59 4.32
N CYS A 348 -8.45 15.65 3.49
CA CYS A 348 -8.79 14.28 3.88
C CYS A 348 -8.32 13.32 2.80
N GLU A 349 -8.01 12.10 3.19
CA GLU A 349 -7.61 11.05 2.27
C GLU A 349 -8.16 9.68 2.69
N ARG A 350 -8.56 8.89 1.70
CA ARG A 350 -9.07 7.53 1.90
C ARG A 350 -8.59 6.61 0.79
N PHE A 351 -8.09 5.44 1.16
CA PHE A 351 -7.82 4.36 0.21
C PHE A 351 -9.01 3.42 0.11
N VAL A 352 -9.36 3.04 -1.14
CA VAL A 352 -10.48 2.16 -1.43
C VAL A 352 -10.05 1.12 -2.44
N PHE A 353 -10.28 -0.15 -2.13
CA PHE A 353 -10.02 -1.21 -3.09
C PHE A 353 -11.15 -1.28 -4.13
N SER A 354 -10.80 -1.20 -5.40
CA SER A 354 -11.71 -1.32 -6.54
C SER A 354 -11.38 -2.59 -7.33
N ASN A 355 -12.37 -3.43 -7.54
CA ASN A 355 -12.22 -4.61 -8.41
C ASN A 355 -13.37 -4.66 -9.43
N PRO A 356 -13.32 -3.82 -10.47
CA PRO A 356 -14.39 -3.72 -11.48
C PRO A 356 -14.40 -4.90 -12.46
N ARG A 357 -13.37 -5.74 -12.46
CA ARG A 357 -13.20 -6.85 -13.38
C ARG A 357 -13.47 -8.16 -12.66
N ALA A 358 -14.28 -9.01 -13.27
CA ALA A 358 -14.36 -10.39 -12.83
C ALA A 358 -13.01 -11.09 -13.09
N PRO A 359 -12.47 -11.84 -12.11
CA PRO A 359 -11.21 -12.53 -12.27
C PRO A 359 -11.30 -13.58 -13.39
N LEU A 360 -10.17 -13.84 -14.05
CA LEU A 360 -10.03 -15.01 -14.89
C LEU A 360 -10.09 -16.27 -14.03
N GLN A 361 -10.72 -17.29 -14.55
CA GLN A 361 -10.77 -18.60 -13.91
C GLN A 361 -9.66 -19.46 -14.51
N LEU A 362 -8.77 -19.94 -13.66
CA LEU A 362 -7.71 -20.88 -14.03
C LEU A 362 -8.07 -22.24 -13.44
N SER A 363 -8.15 -23.26 -14.27
CA SER A 363 -8.34 -24.64 -13.86
C SER A 363 -7.21 -25.52 -14.39
N ALA A 364 -6.87 -26.55 -13.62
CA ALA A 364 -5.89 -27.56 -13.97
C ALA A 364 -6.58 -28.92 -13.98
N GLU A 365 -6.59 -29.60 -15.11
CA GLU A 365 -7.21 -30.91 -15.28
C GLU A 365 -6.13 -32.00 -15.48
N GLY A 366 -6.46 -33.24 -15.10
CA GLY A 366 -5.56 -34.39 -15.26
C GLY A 366 -4.58 -34.61 -14.12
N LEU A 367 -4.62 -33.79 -13.07
CA LEU A 367 -3.82 -34.00 -11.86
C LEU A 367 -4.41 -35.12 -10.99
N LYS A 368 -3.52 -35.92 -10.38
CA LYS A 368 -3.84 -36.95 -9.39
C LYS A 368 -3.41 -36.49 -8.01
N GLU A 369 -4.07 -37.00 -6.98
CA GLU A 369 -3.68 -36.70 -5.59
C GLU A 369 -2.32 -37.27 -5.20
N VAL A 370 -1.97 -38.42 -5.76
CA VAL A 370 -0.72 -39.13 -5.47
C VAL A 370 -0.09 -39.64 -6.76
N TYR A 371 1.21 -39.47 -6.86
CA TYR A 371 2.05 -40.02 -7.94
C TYR A 371 3.10 -40.95 -7.37
N THR A 372 3.42 -42.02 -8.10
CA THR A 372 4.59 -42.84 -7.79
C THR A 372 5.87 -42.09 -8.17
N PRO A 373 7.01 -42.38 -7.52
CA PRO A 373 8.30 -41.81 -7.92
C PRO A 373 8.57 -41.94 -9.42
N TYR A 374 9.05 -40.87 -10.05
CA TYR A 374 9.37 -40.77 -11.49
C TYR A 374 8.17 -40.93 -12.44
N ALA A 375 6.94 -40.97 -11.94
CA ALA A 375 5.77 -40.99 -12.81
C ALA A 375 5.61 -39.68 -13.59
N PRO A 376 5.27 -39.72 -14.89
CA PRO A 376 5.04 -38.52 -15.66
C PRO A 376 3.76 -37.83 -15.18
N ILE A 377 3.85 -36.51 -14.95
CA ILE A 377 2.71 -35.65 -14.62
C ILE A 377 2.26 -34.96 -15.92
N ARG A 378 0.99 -35.12 -16.26
CA ARG A 378 0.36 -34.41 -17.37
C ARG A 378 -0.79 -33.59 -16.80
N CYS A 379 -0.84 -32.32 -17.15
CA CYS A 379 -1.83 -31.38 -16.70
C CYS A 379 -2.25 -30.51 -17.88
N GLU A 380 -3.55 -30.29 -18.03
CA GLU A 380 -4.10 -29.34 -18.97
C GLU A 380 -4.54 -28.10 -18.22
N LEU A 381 -3.99 -26.93 -18.58
CA LEU A 381 -4.36 -25.64 -18.00
C LEU A 381 -5.39 -24.97 -18.87
N GLN A 382 -6.53 -24.60 -18.31
CA GLN A 382 -7.56 -23.83 -18.98
C GLN A 382 -7.74 -22.48 -18.34
N VAL A 383 -7.70 -21.41 -19.15
CA VAL A 383 -7.98 -20.04 -18.71
C VAL A 383 -9.31 -19.62 -19.31
N LYS A 384 -10.25 -19.22 -18.48
CA LYS A 384 -11.60 -18.78 -18.87
C LYS A 384 -11.90 -17.39 -18.32
N ASN A 385 -12.67 -16.62 -19.05
CA ASN A 385 -13.23 -15.35 -18.55
C ASN A 385 -14.44 -15.63 -17.64
N ALA A 386 -15.03 -14.57 -17.07
CA ALA A 386 -16.22 -14.67 -16.22
C ALA A 386 -17.45 -15.27 -16.91
N LYS A 387 -17.48 -15.33 -18.23
CA LYS A 387 -18.56 -15.96 -19.03
C LYS A 387 -18.29 -17.44 -19.30
N GLY A 388 -17.15 -17.97 -18.85
CA GLY A 388 -16.74 -19.35 -19.13
C GLY A 388 -16.10 -19.52 -20.53
N GLU A 389 -15.84 -18.45 -21.27
CA GLU A 389 -15.23 -18.51 -22.60
C GLU A 389 -13.70 -18.66 -22.48
N PRO A 390 -13.05 -19.52 -23.27
CA PRO A 390 -11.60 -19.67 -23.26
C PRO A 390 -10.89 -18.34 -23.61
N VAL A 391 -9.80 -18.05 -22.91
CA VAL A 391 -8.96 -16.87 -23.13
C VAL A 391 -7.54 -17.31 -23.39
N SER A 392 -6.93 -16.77 -24.45
CA SER A 392 -5.50 -16.96 -24.70
C SER A 392 -4.68 -16.06 -23.78
N GLY A 393 -3.59 -16.59 -23.24
CA GLY A 393 -2.69 -15.85 -22.36
C GLY A 393 -1.42 -16.63 -22.06
N ASP A 394 -0.40 -15.90 -21.60
CA ASP A 394 0.84 -16.49 -21.12
C ASP A 394 0.74 -16.76 -19.63
N VAL A 395 1.18 -17.95 -19.22
CA VAL A 395 1.20 -18.36 -17.81
C VAL A 395 2.62 -18.76 -17.40
N SER A 396 2.99 -18.45 -16.18
CA SER A 396 4.17 -19.03 -15.54
C SER A 396 3.75 -20.10 -14.54
N VAL A 397 4.38 -21.27 -14.63
CA VAL A 397 4.04 -22.43 -13.79
C VAL A 397 5.22 -22.76 -12.92
N SER A 398 4.99 -22.95 -11.62
CA SER A 398 5.95 -23.57 -10.71
C SER A 398 5.42 -24.92 -10.21
N ILE A 399 6.27 -25.92 -10.18
CA ILE A 399 5.96 -27.26 -9.67
C ILE A 399 6.87 -27.54 -8.49
N ARG A 400 6.27 -27.84 -7.34
CA ARG A 400 7.00 -28.04 -6.08
C ARG A 400 6.64 -29.36 -5.45
N ASP A 401 7.55 -29.87 -4.62
CA ASP A 401 7.26 -30.97 -3.71
C ASP A 401 6.33 -30.43 -2.59
N ALA A 402 5.17 -31.07 -2.39
CA ALA A 402 4.21 -30.67 -1.38
C ALA A 402 4.79 -30.72 0.06
N VAL A 403 5.66 -31.67 0.34
CA VAL A 403 6.30 -31.82 1.67
C VAL A 403 7.20 -30.63 2.01
N ARG A 404 7.75 -29.93 1.00
CA ARG A 404 8.62 -28.76 1.19
C ARG A 404 7.86 -27.41 1.20
N SER A 405 6.57 -27.42 0.89
CA SER A 405 5.79 -26.19 0.73
C SER A 405 5.23 -25.61 2.03
N ASP A 406 5.23 -26.39 3.12
CA ASP A 406 4.50 -26.06 4.35
C ASP A 406 5.18 -25.01 5.25
N TYR A 407 6.40 -24.55 4.90
CA TYR A 407 7.17 -23.72 5.82
C TYR A 407 7.00 -22.21 5.66
N LEU A 408 6.52 -21.71 4.54
CA LEU A 408 6.23 -20.28 4.34
C LEU A 408 5.14 -20.11 3.28
N GLU A 409 3.90 -19.98 3.69
CA GLU A 409 2.89 -19.40 2.84
C GLU A 409 3.21 -17.91 2.65
N TYR A 410 3.71 -17.58 1.48
CA TYR A 410 3.79 -16.19 1.06
C TYR A 410 2.42 -15.83 0.48
N ASP A 411 1.62 -15.11 1.25
CA ASP A 411 0.36 -14.53 0.79
C ASP A 411 0.54 -13.47 -0.31
N ASN A 412 1.79 -13.11 -0.59
CA ASN A 412 2.14 -12.13 -1.58
C ASN A 412 2.12 -12.73 -3.00
N ASN A 413 1.10 -12.37 -3.77
CA ASN A 413 1.00 -12.63 -5.20
C ASN A 413 1.16 -11.33 -6.00
N ILE A 414 1.03 -11.39 -7.33
CA ILE A 414 1.14 -10.20 -8.19
C ILE A 414 0.13 -9.09 -7.81
N LEU A 415 -0.98 -9.45 -7.17
CA LEU A 415 -1.97 -8.49 -6.70
C LEU A 415 -1.56 -7.83 -5.39
N SER A 416 -0.68 -8.45 -4.59
CA SER A 416 -0.15 -7.87 -3.35
C SER A 416 0.77 -6.67 -3.58
N LEU A 417 1.27 -6.48 -4.81
CA LEU A 417 1.94 -5.25 -5.24
C LEU A 417 1.01 -4.02 -5.25
N ILE A 418 -0.26 -4.22 -4.95
CA ILE A 418 -1.26 -3.17 -4.74
C ILE A 418 -1.11 -2.55 -3.35
N HIS A 419 -0.46 -3.23 -2.42
CA HIS A 419 -0.17 -2.69 -1.09
C HIS A 419 0.99 -1.68 -1.17
N ILE A 420 0.70 -0.50 -0.75
CA ILE A 420 1.67 0.56 -0.48
C ILE A 420 1.64 0.79 1.01
#